data_3b64dd3a692569c540a569f0bab56a57
#
_entry.id   3b64dd3a692569c540a569f0bab56a57
#
_cell.length_a   1.000
_cell.length_b   1.000
_cell.length_c   1.000
_cell.angle_alpha   90.00
_cell.angle_beta   90.00
_cell.angle_gamma   90.00
#
_symmetry.space_group_name_H-M   'P 1'
#
loop_
_entity.id
_entity.type
_entity.pdbx_description
1 polymer ?
#
loop_
_entity_poly.entity_id
_entity_poly.type
_entity_poly.pdbx_seq_one_letter_code
_entity_poly.pdbx_strand_id
1 'polypeptide(L)'
;MFANVEVDGEKKPSAFIVDAHDERVVISAHEQKLGLHGSPTCPIFFDKVEVAADALIGEVGQGAQIAFHALNRGRIALAATALGITRASLIASATYANSRKQFGQAVIDFEGVSFKLADMRIAVAASEGILDDAIEAFVTNARDVKERVAAAKVYCTEAAQAAATDAVQIHGGYGFCREYPVERYYRDAKAFTIIGGTNQIQRKIIADEVKKTYAL
;
A
#
# COMPACT_ATOMS: atom_id res chain seq x y z
N MET A 1 18.70 -0.13 -8.66
CA MET A 1 18.19 0.40 -9.95
C MET A 1 17.80 -0.75 -10.86
N PHE A 2 16.76 -0.58 -11.71
CA PHE A 2 16.43 -1.52 -12.79
C PHE A 2 16.72 -0.85 -14.13
N ALA A 3 17.43 -1.53 -15.01
CA ALA A 3 17.78 -1.04 -16.34
C ALA A 3 17.81 -2.18 -17.37
N ASN A 4 17.71 -1.83 -18.63
CA ASN A 4 17.93 -2.80 -19.71
C ASN A 4 19.43 -2.91 -20.02
N VAL A 5 19.95 -4.11 -20.02
CA VAL A 5 21.29 -4.43 -20.55
C VAL A 5 21.13 -4.89 -21.99
N GLU A 6 21.92 -4.34 -22.88
CA GLU A 6 21.94 -4.75 -24.27
C GLU A 6 22.98 -5.86 -24.44
N VAL A 7 22.54 -7.03 -24.88
CA VAL A 7 23.39 -8.20 -25.18
C VAL A 7 22.98 -8.74 -26.55
N ASP A 8 23.89 -8.75 -27.49
CA ASP A 8 23.67 -9.24 -28.87
C ASP A 8 22.45 -8.56 -29.56
N GLY A 9 22.25 -7.25 -29.30
CA GLY A 9 21.15 -6.47 -29.84
C GLY A 9 19.80 -6.65 -29.12
N GLU A 10 19.73 -7.50 -28.10
CA GLU A 10 18.56 -7.70 -27.28
C GLU A 10 18.63 -6.90 -25.97
N LYS A 11 17.49 -6.30 -25.57
CA LYS A 11 17.35 -5.58 -24.28
C LYS A 11 16.88 -6.52 -23.18
N LYS A 12 17.73 -6.81 -22.20
CA LYS A 12 17.48 -7.73 -21.09
C LYS A 12 17.31 -6.94 -19.79
N PRO A 13 16.08 -6.87 -19.19
CA PRO A 13 15.87 -6.18 -17.94
C PRO A 13 16.74 -6.77 -16.82
N SER A 14 17.52 -5.95 -16.15
CA SER A 14 18.47 -6.35 -15.11
C SER A 14 18.41 -5.42 -13.91
N ALA A 15 18.90 -5.87 -12.76
CA ALA A 15 18.89 -5.11 -11.52
C ALA A 15 20.32 -4.83 -11.04
N PHE A 16 20.57 -3.60 -10.57
CA PHE A 16 21.89 -3.15 -10.14
C PHE A 16 21.85 -2.44 -8.78
N ILE A 17 22.92 -2.59 -8.00
CA ILE A 17 23.21 -1.70 -6.89
C ILE A 17 23.98 -0.51 -7.47
N VAL A 18 23.55 0.70 -7.12
CA VAL A 18 24.20 1.95 -7.54
C VAL A 18 24.46 2.78 -6.29
N ASP A 19 25.68 3.31 -6.17
CA ASP A 19 25.99 4.22 -5.08
C ASP A 19 25.27 5.56 -5.30
N ALA A 20 24.47 5.95 -4.34
CA ALA A 20 23.74 7.22 -4.39
C ALA A 20 24.64 8.44 -4.18
N HIS A 21 25.90 8.26 -3.75
CA HIS A 21 26.90 9.32 -3.57
C HIS A 21 27.78 9.52 -4.80
N ASP A 22 27.61 8.72 -5.87
CA ASP A 22 28.32 8.98 -7.15
C ASP A 22 27.89 10.35 -7.69
N GLU A 23 28.85 11.18 -8.08
CA GLU A 23 28.61 12.54 -8.58
C GLU A 23 27.70 12.61 -9.83
N ARG A 24 27.55 11.48 -10.53
CA ARG A 24 26.68 11.30 -11.71
C ARG A 24 25.26 10.87 -11.32
N VAL A 25 24.98 10.73 -10.02
CA VAL A 25 23.63 10.45 -9.48
C VAL A 25 23.07 11.73 -8.89
N VAL A 26 22.01 12.25 -9.47
CA VAL A 26 21.34 13.47 -8.99
C VAL A 26 20.03 13.11 -8.30
N ILE A 27 19.98 13.36 -7.01
CA ILE A 27 18.77 13.22 -6.20
C ILE A 27 18.11 14.60 -6.09
N SER A 28 16.90 14.72 -6.63
CA SER A 28 16.15 15.99 -6.65
C SER A 28 15.52 16.32 -5.30
N ALA A 29 14.95 17.52 -5.19
CA ALA A 29 14.17 17.93 -4.04
C ALA A 29 12.97 16.99 -3.80
N HIS A 30 12.54 16.87 -2.55
CA HIS A 30 11.41 16.04 -2.17
C HIS A 30 10.10 16.61 -2.70
N GLU A 31 9.25 15.71 -3.19
CA GLU A 31 7.89 16.03 -3.61
C GLU A 31 7.02 16.46 -2.43
N GLN A 32 6.22 17.50 -2.63
CA GLN A 32 5.18 17.92 -1.67
C GLN A 32 3.96 17.03 -1.84
N LYS A 33 3.70 16.16 -0.85
CA LYS A 33 2.66 15.12 -0.93
C LYS A 33 1.49 15.43 -0.01
N LEU A 34 0.32 14.84 -0.34
CA LEU A 34 -0.89 14.91 0.49
C LEU A 34 -0.66 14.28 1.88
N GLY A 35 0.00 13.12 1.93
CA GLY A 35 0.28 12.35 3.13
C GLY A 35 1.63 11.66 3.08
N LEU A 36 1.89 10.76 4.05
CA LEU A 36 3.16 10.05 4.19
C LEU A 36 4.36 11.02 4.24
N HIS A 37 4.23 12.11 4.98
CA HIS A 37 5.26 13.16 5.03
C HIS A 37 6.58 12.68 5.64
N GLY A 38 6.54 11.64 6.48
CA GLY A 38 7.73 10.99 7.05
C GLY A 38 8.48 10.08 6.07
N SER A 39 7.94 9.82 4.87
CA SER A 39 8.58 9.02 3.82
C SER A 39 8.92 9.91 2.64
N PRO A 40 10.13 10.46 2.53
CA PRO A 40 10.51 11.35 1.44
C PRO A 40 10.45 10.60 0.10
N THR A 41 10.03 11.32 -0.95
CA THR A 41 9.94 10.83 -2.32
C THR A 41 10.53 11.88 -3.24
N CYS A 42 11.42 11.48 -4.13
CA CYS A 42 12.07 12.39 -5.07
C CYS A 42 12.43 11.66 -6.37
N PRO A 43 12.55 12.36 -7.50
CA PRO A 43 13.19 11.85 -8.69
C PRO A 43 14.69 11.60 -8.46
N ILE A 44 15.21 10.54 -9.09
CA ILE A 44 16.64 10.23 -9.11
C ILE A 44 17.04 10.10 -10.58
N PHE A 45 18.07 10.84 -10.97
CA PHE A 45 18.62 10.82 -12.33
C PHE A 45 20.00 10.19 -12.32
N PHE A 46 20.29 9.40 -13.35
CA PHE A 46 21.56 8.72 -13.55
C PHE A 46 22.14 9.18 -14.91
N ASP A 47 23.31 9.83 -14.87
CA ASP A 47 23.99 10.29 -16.09
C ASP A 47 25.27 9.50 -16.30
N LYS A 48 25.21 8.46 -17.15
CA LYS A 48 26.35 7.61 -17.51
C LYS A 48 27.11 7.05 -16.29
N VAL A 49 26.36 6.67 -15.25
CA VAL A 49 26.95 6.07 -14.04
C VAL A 49 27.57 4.72 -14.40
N GLU A 50 28.86 4.60 -14.17
CA GLU A 50 29.59 3.35 -14.33
C GLU A 50 29.43 2.50 -13.08
N VAL A 51 29.06 1.24 -13.25
CA VAL A 51 28.92 0.26 -12.16
C VAL A 51 29.84 -0.91 -12.38
N ALA A 52 30.43 -1.43 -11.32
CA ALA A 52 31.25 -2.63 -11.40
C ALA A 52 30.40 -3.86 -11.77
N ALA A 53 31.02 -4.89 -12.33
CA ALA A 53 30.28 -6.09 -12.74
C ALA A 53 29.60 -6.82 -11.58
N ASP A 54 30.15 -6.74 -10.38
CA ASP A 54 29.61 -7.30 -9.14
C ASP A 54 28.44 -6.48 -8.53
N ALA A 55 28.17 -5.30 -9.08
CA ALA A 55 26.97 -4.52 -8.74
C ALA A 55 25.68 -5.11 -9.35
N LEU A 56 25.77 -6.06 -10.28
CA LEU A 56 24.64 -6.80 -10.83
C LEU A 56 24.01 -7.69 -9.75
N ILE A 57 22.71 -7.58 -9.56
CA ILE A 57 21.94 -8.45 -8.68
C ILE A 57 21.40 -9.63 -9.49
N GLY A 58 21.83 -10.84 -9.18
CA GLY A 58 21.49 -12.03 -9.95
C GLY A 58 22.22 -12.07 -11.29
N GLU A 59 21.54 -12.43 -12.35
CA GLU A 59 22.07 -12.54 -13.70
C GLU A 59 21.44 -11.52 -14.65
N VAL A 60 22.11 -11.24 -15.76
CA VAL A 60 21.55 -10.38 -16.82
C VAL A 60 20.23 -10.99 -17.34
N GLY A 61 19.18 -10.16 -17.35
CA GLY A 61 17.83 -10.56 -17.75
C GLY A 61 16.91 -11.00 -16.60
N GLN A 62 17.42 -11.18 -15.38
CA GLN A 62 16.60 -11.55 -14.22
C GLN A 62 15.93 -10.37 -13.52
N GLY A 63 16.12 -9.14 -13.98
CA GLY A 63 15.60 -7.92 -13.32
C GLY A 63 14.09 -7.91 -13.12
N ALA A 64 13.34 -8.43 -14.09
CA ALA A 64 11.88 -8.53 -13.97
C ALA A 64 11.45 -9.51 -12.85
N GLN A 65 12.11 -10.66 -12.74
CA GLN A 65 11.83 -11.65 -11.69
C GLN A 65 12.13 -11.08 -10.30
N ILE A 66 13.29 -10.42 -10.16
CA ILE A 66 13.70 -9.77 -8.91
C ILE A 66 12.70 -8.67 -8.52
N ALA A 67 12.30 -7.83 -9.49
CA ALA A 67 11.32 -6.77 -9.27
C ALA A 67 9.96 -7.32 -8.81
N PHE A 68 9.45 -8.38 -9.45
CA PHE A 68 8.17 -8.97 -9.07
C PHE A 68 8.19 -9.61 -7.69
N HIS A 69 9.29 -10.28 -7.31
CA HIS A 69 9.44 -10.82 -5.97
C HIS A 69 9.43 -9.71 -4.91
N ALA A 70 10.22 -8.65 -5.13
CA ALA A 70 10.27 -7.49 -4.24
C ALA A 70 8.92 -6.77 -4.14
N LEU A 71 8.21 -6.61 -5.28
CA LEU A 71 6.88 -5.98 -5.31
C LEU A 71 5.83 -6.78 -4.54
N ASN A 72 5.81 -8.12 -4.63
CA ASN A 72 4.86 -8.92 -3.87
C ASN A 72 5.08 -8.80 -2.37
N ARG A 73 6.34 -8.84 -1.92
CA ARG A 73 6.68 -8.58 -0.51
C ARG A 73 6.25 -7.17 -0.08
N GLY A 74 6.50 -6.16 -0.91
CA GLY A 74 6.09 -4.78 -0.67
C GLY A 74 4.56 -4.63 -0.59
N ARG A 75 3.80 -5.32 -1.43
CA ARG A 75 2.32 -5.30 -1.42
C ARG A 75 1.73 -5.90 -0.15
N ILE A 76 2.30 -6.98 0.37
CA ILE A 76 1.94 -7.55 1.68
C ILE A 76 2.18 -6.52 2.78
N ALA A 77 3.35 -5.88 2.80
CA ALA A 77 3.66 -4.84 3.77
C ALA A 77 2.70 -3.63 3.69
N LEU A 78 2.32 -3.22 2.46
CA LEU A 78 1.32 -2.17 2.25
C LEU A 78 -0.06 -2.57 2.76
N ALA A 79 -0.49 -3.81 2.53
CA ALA A 79 -1.75 -4.35 3.03
C ALA A 79 -1.76 -4.38 4.57
N ALA A 80 -0.67 -4.82 5.20
CA ALA A 80 -0.51 -4.83 6.65
C ALA A 80 -0.55 -3.41 7.25
N THR A 81 0.11 -2.43 6.61
CA THR A 81 0.08 -1.04 7.04
C THR A 81 -1.33 -0.45 6.90
N ALA A 82 -2.03 -0.77 5.82
CA ALA A 82 -3.41 -0.34 5.60
C ALA A 82 -4.36 -0.93 6.66
N LEU A 83 -4.22 -2.22 7.02
CA LEU A 83 -4.94 -2.81 8.15
C LEU A 83 -4.66 -2.06 9.46
N GLY A 84 -3.41 -1.64 9.69
CA GLY A 84 -3.05 -0.79 10.83
C GLY A 84 -3.82 0.53 10.86
N ILE A 85 -3.98 1.19 9.72
CA ILE A 85 -4.79 2.42 9.59
C ILE A 85 -6.27 2.13 9.88
N THR A 86 -6.82 1.02 9.36
CA THR A 86 -8.22 0.63 9.62
C THR A 86 -8.47 0.42 11.11
N ARG A 87 -7.58 -0.30 11.81
CA ARG A 87 -7.63 -0.50 13.26
C ARG A 87 -7.53 0.81 14.04
N ALA A 88 -6.58 1.67 13.66
CA ALA A 88 -6.39 2.97 14.31
C ALA A 88 -7.61 3.88 14.13
N SER A 89 -8.21 3.88 12.94
CA SER A 89 -9.43 4.61 12.63
C SER A 89 -10.60 4.14 13.48
N LEU A 90 -10.80 2.81 13.61
CA LEU A 90 -11.82 2.23 14.46
C LEU A 90 -11.63 2.62 15.93
N ILE A 91 -10.41 2.48 16.47
CA ILE A 91 -10.12 2.79 17.88
C ILE A 91 -10.35 4.27 18.16
N ALA A 92 -9.82 5.17 17.34
CA ALA A 92 -9.99 6.61 17.52
C ALA A 92 -11.47 7.00 17.45
N SER A 93 -12.21 6.48 16.47
CA SER A 93 -13.63 6.76 16.27
C SER A 93 -14.49 6.25 17.42
N ALA A 94 -14.27 5.01 17.89
CA ALA A 94 -15.02 4.44 19.00
C ALA A 94 -14.75 5.20 20.30
N THR A 95 -13.49 5.54 20.57
CA THR A 95 -13.12 6.33 21.77
C THR A 95 -13.78 7.71 21.75
N TYR A 96 -13.70 8.40 20.63
CA TYR A 96 -14.33 9.71 20.48
C TYR A 96 -15.85 9.62 20.60
N ALA A 97 -16.49 8.68 19.91
CA ALA A 97 -17.94 8.53 19.88
C ALA A 97 -18.54 8.19 21.25
N ASN A 98 -17.81 7.44 22.09
CA ASN A 98 -18.21 7.15 23.48
C ASN A 98 -18.12 8.38 24.40
N SER A 99 -17.14 9.23 24.19
CA SER A 99 -16.91 10.41 25.06
C SER A 99 -17.71 11.64 24.64
N ARG A 100 -17.94 11.82 23.36
CA ARG A 100 -18.65 12.98 22.79
C ARG A 100 -20.13 12.85 22.96
N LYS A 101 -20.77 13.89 23.54
CA LYS A 101 -22.23 13.97 23.73
C LYS A 101 -22.83 15.06 22.86
N GLN A 102 -23.95 14.77 22.22
CA GLN A 102 -24.79 15.70 21.48
C GLN A 102 -26.25 15.24 21.60
N PHE A 103 -27.20 16.19 21.60
CA PHE A 103 -28.64 15.91 21.69
C PHE A 103 -29.03 15.02 22.88
N GLY A 104 -28.31 15.20 23.99
CA GLY A 104 -28.61 14.54 25.27
C GLY A 104 -27.99 13.13 25.45
N GLN A 105 -27.29 12.59 24.48
CA GLN A 105 -26.69 11.24 24.55
C GLN A 105 -25.29 11.20 23.97
N ALA A 106 -24.54 10.09 24.17
CA ALA A 106 -23.28 9.85 23.51
C ALA A 106 -23.48 9.68 22.00
N VAL A 107 -22.55 10.19 21.17
CA VAL A 107 -22.76 10.11 19.72
C VAL A 107 -22.69 8.67 19.19
N ILE A 108 -22.11 7.74 19.94
CA ILE A 108 -22.11 6.31 19.60
C ILE A 108 -23.52 5.71 19.61
N ASP A 109 -24.46 6.28 20.38
CA ASP A 109 -25.83 5.78 20.49
C ASP A 109 -26.71 6.11 19.27
N PHE A 110 -26.20 6.93 18.36
CA PHE A 110 -26.87 7.18 17.09
C PHE A 110 -26.52 6.06 16.08
N GLU A 111 -27.51 5.42 15.48
CA GLU A 111 -27.33 4.32 14.52
C GLU A 111 -26.41 4.70 13.36
N GLY A 112 -26.51 5.94 12.85
CA GLY A 112 -25.63 6.45 11.81
C GLY A 112 -24.14 6.50 12.19
N VAL A 113 -23.80 6.46 13.48
CA VAL A 113 -22.42 6.37 14.00
C VAL A 113 -22.07 4.92 14.33
N SER A 114 -22.94 4.22 15.08
CA SER A 114 -22.67 2.83 15.49
C SER A 114 -22.54 1.87 14.29
N PHE A 115 -23.30 2.07 13.22
CA PHE A 115 -23.19 1.26 12.01
C PHE A 115 -21.85 1.47 11.29
N LYS A 116 -21.34 2.71 11.22
CA LYS A 116 -19.98 2.97 10.70
C LYS A 116 -18.90 2.28 11.52
N LEU A 117 -19.03 2.23 12.84
CA LEU A 117 -18.09 1.50 13.70
C LEU A 117 -18.20 -0.02 13.48
N ALA A 118 -19.41 -0.54 13.27
CA ALA A 118 -19.63 -1.94 12.91
C ALA A 118 -18.96 -2.29 11.56
N ASP A 119 -19.14 -1.44 10.54
CA ASP A 119 -18.51 -1.62 9.23
C ASP A 119 -16.98 -1.60 9.32
N MET A 120 -16.41 -0.67 10.10
CA MET A 120 -14.98 -0.65 10.37
C MET A 120 -14.50 -1.94 11.06
N ARG A 121 -15.26 -2.48 12.02
CA ARG A 121 -14.92 -3.72 12.70
C ARG A 121 -14.95 -4.93 11.75
N ILE A 122 -15.94 -4.99 10.88
CA ILE A 122 -16.04 -6.00 9.81
C ILE A 122 -14.84 -5.88 8.87
N ALA A 123 -14.50 -4.65 8.44
CA ALA A 123 -13.36 -4.39 7.57
C ALA A 123 -12.03 -4.83 8.20
N VAL A 124 -11.84 -4.63 9.51
CA VAL A 124 -10.66 -5.14 10.24
C VAL A 124 -10.60 -6.66 10.14
N ALA A 125 -11.68 -7.38 10.49
CA ALA A 125 -11.70 -8.83 10.50
C ALA A 125 -11.46 -9.43 9.10
N ALA A 126 -12.09 -8.86 8.07
CA ALA A 126 -11.90 -9.29 6.69
C ALA A 126 -10.48 -8.99 6.17
N SER A 127 -9.90 -7.84 6.56
CA SER A 127 -8.52 -7.49 6.21
C SER A 127 -7.50 -8.43 6.87
N GLU A 128 -7.75 -8.84 8.12
CA GLU A 128 -6.92 -9.84 8.81
C GLU A 128 -6.90 -11.15 8.02
N GLY A 129 -8.07 -11.70 7.71
CA GLY A 129 -8.18 -12.99 7.04
C GLY A 129 -7.55 -13.00 5.63
N ILE A 130 -7.82 -11.96 4.81
CA ILE A 130 -7.25 -11.90 3.45
C ILE A 130 -5.74 -11.62 3.45
N LEU A 131 -5.23 -10.91 4.46
CA LEU A 131 -3.81 -10.66 4.62
C LEU A 131 -3.07 -11.93 5.05
N ASP A 132 -3.61 -12.69 6.00
CA ASP A 132 -3.04 -13.95 6.47
C ASP A 132 -2.97 -14.96 5.32
N ASP A 133 -4.03 -15.09 4.51
CA ASP A 133 -4.06 -15.92 3.31
C ASP A 133 -2.95 -15.52 2.30
N ALA A 134 -2.75 -14.22 2.08
CA ALA A 134 -1.69 -13.73 1.20
C ALA A 134 -0.28 -13.99 1.74
N ILE A 135 -0.08 -13.89 3.06
CA ILE A 135 1.19 -14.20 3.73
C ILE A 135 1.49 -15.69 3.60
N GLU A 136 0.52 -16.56 3.88
CA GLU A 136 0.67 -18.00 3.74
C GLU A 136 1.05 -18.38 2.30
N ALA A 137 0.33 -17.84 1.31
CA ALA A 137 0.64 -18.06 -0.09
C ALA A 137 2.06 -17.61 -0.48
N PHE A 138 2.52 -16.49 0.08
CA PHE A 138 3.87 -15.98 -0.18
C PHE A 138 4.95 -16.86 0.47
N VAL A 139 4.76 -17.28 1.72
CA VAL A 139 5.73 -18.11 2.46
C VAL A 139 5.83 -19.51 1.86
N THR A 140 4.71 -20.08 1.43
CA THR A 140 4.66 -21.42 0.82
C THR A 140 4.99 -21.41 -0.68
N ASN A 141 5.22 -20.22 -1.25
CA ASN A 141 5.43 -20.02 -2.69
C ASN A 141 4.31 -20.66 -3.52
N ALA A 142 3.06 -20.43 -3.09
CA ALA A 142 1.86 -20.99 -3.71
C ALA A 142 1.74 -20.55 -5.19
N ARG A 143 1.13 -21.41 -6.03
CA ARG A 143 0.97 -21.14 -7.46
C ARG A 143 0.18 -19.87 -7.75
N ASP A 144 -0.79 -19.55 -6.89
CA ASP A 144 -1.71 -18.40 -6.99
C ASP A 144 -1.28 -17.19 -6.13
N VAL A 145 -0.02 -17.17 -5.65
CA VAL A 145 0.51 -16.10 -4.78
C VAL A 145 0.29 -14.70 -5.34
N LYS A 146 0.38 -14.52 -6.67
CA LYS A 146 0.20 -13.21 -7.30
C LYS A 146 -1.22 -12.69 -7.14
N GLU A 147 -2.21 -13.57 -7.29
CA GLU A 147 -3.63 -13.26 -7.13
C GLU A 147 -3.95 -12.91 -5.68
N ARG A 148 -3.57 -13.77 -4.71
CA ARG A 148 -3.85 -13.56 -3.29
C ARG A 148 -3.22 -12.29 -2.76
N VAL A 149 -1.96 -12.03 -3.10
CA VAL A 149 -1.27 -10.79 -2.72
C VAL A 149 -1.93 -9.56 -3.33
N ALA A 150 -2.36 -9.64 -4.60
CA ALA A 150 -3.08 -8.55 -5.25
C ALA A 150 -4.45 -8.31 -4.58
N ALA A 151 -5.19 -9.36 -4.25
CA ALA A 151 -6.48 -9.27 -3.58
C ALA A 151 -6.34 -8.65 -2.17
N ALA A 152 -5.37 -9.10 -1.38
CA ALA A 152 -5.10 -8.52 -0.06
C ALA A 152 -4.74 -7.03 -0.16
N LYS A 153 -3.88 -6.65 -1.12
CA LYS A 153 -3.49 -5.25 -1.33
C LYS A 153 -4.70 -4.39 -1.68
N VAL A 154 -5.57 -4.82 -2.59
CA VAL A 154 -6.77 -4.07 -2.97
C VAL A 154 -7.69 -3.92 -1.78
N TYR A 155 -8.09 -5.04 -1.17
CA TYR A 155 -9.08 -5.02 -0.10
C TYR A 155 -8.61 -4.17 1.09
N CYS A 156 -7.43 -4.45 1.64
CA CYS A 156 -6.94 -3.75 2.82
C CYS A 156 -6.78 -2.24 2.59
N THR A 157 -6.30 -1.82 1.41
CA THR A 157 -6.09 -0.39 1.13
C THR A 157 -7.39 0.37 0.88
N GLU A 158 -8.40 -0.26 0.30
CA GLU A 158 -9.73 0.35 0.14
C GLU A 158 -10.50 0.39 1.46
N ALA A 159 -10.40 -0.66 2.27
CA ALA A 159 -10.94 -0.69 3.63
C ALA A 159 -10.33 0.42 4.50
N ALA A 160 -9.01 0.62 4.42
CA ALA A 160 -8.34 1.69 5.16
C ALA A 160 -8.80 3.09 4.71
N GLN A 161 -8.98 3.31 3.41
CA GLN A 161 -9.47 4.59 2.88
C GLN A 161 -10.92 4.85 3.33
N ALA A 162 -11.78 3.85 3.31
CA ALA A 162 -13.17 3.96 3.77
C ALA A 162 -13.22 4.23 5.28
N ALA A 163 -12.52 3.45 6.08
CA ALA A 163 -12.47 3.60 7.53
C ALA A 163 -11.90 4.97 7.95
N ALA A 164 -10.84 5.44 7.30
CA ALA A 164 -10.26 6.75 7.58
C ALA A 164 -11.21 7.90 7.20
N THR A 165 -11.97 7.76 6.11
CA THR A 165 -13.01 8.72 5.71
C THR A 165 -14.11 8.80 6.77
N ASP A 166 -14.60 7.65 7.22
CA ASP A 166 -15.64 7.59 8.25
C ASP A 166 -15.12 8.05 9.62
N ALA A 167 -13.85 7.84 9.93
CA ALA A 167 -13.24 8.36 11.14
C ALA A 167 -13.25 9.89 11.19
N VAL A 168 -12.89 10.56 10.10
CA VAL A 168 -13.01 12.02 9.98
C VAL A 168 -14.47 12.44 10.16
N GLN A 169 -15.41 11.75 9.50
CA GLN A 169 -16.84 12.06 9.59
C GLN A 169 -17.41 11.91 11.01
N ILE A 170 -17.02 10.85 11.74
CA ILE A 170 -17.47 10.62 13.13
C ILE A 170 -16.96 11.72 14.07
N HIS A 171 -15.75 12.22 13.87
CA HIS A 171 -15.19 13.32 14.64
C HIS A 171 -15.80 14.69 14.26
N GLY A 172 -16.47 14.80 13.11
CA GLY A 172 -17.03 16.04 12.61
C GLY A 172 -15.96 17.11 12.39
N GLY A 173 -16.22 18.35 12.78
CA GLY A 173 -15.26 19.46 12.63
C GLY A 173 -13.90 19.18 13.28
N TYR A 174 -13.87 18.48 14.40
CA TYR A 174 -12.62 18.08 15.05
C TYR A 174 -11.81 17.09 14.24
N GLY A 175 -12.46 16.21 13.44
CA GLY A 175 -11.78 15.28 12.56
C GLY A 175 -11.03 15.96 11.39
N PHE A 176 -11.34 17.21 11.11
CA PHE A 176 -10.68 18.03 10.12
C PHE A 176 -9.49 18.85 10.68
N CYS A 177 -9.30 18.80 12.01
CA CYS A 177 -8.24 19.51 12.70
C CYS A 177 -7.05 18.59 13.00
N ARG A 178 -5.83 19.14 12.92
CA ARG A 178 -4.57 18.39 13.11
C ARG A 178 -4.34 17.88 14.54
N GLU A 179 -5.09 18.38 15.51
CA GLU A 179 -5.07 17.91 16.89
C GLU A 179 -5.60 16.48 17.04
N TYR A 180 -6.41 16.02 16.09
CA TYR A 180 -6.92 14.65 16.02
C TYR A 180 -6.21 13.86 14.91
N PRO A 181 -5.78 12.62 15.16
CA PRO A 181 -4.95 11.88 14.20
C PRO A 181 -5.71 11.41 12.96
N VAL A 182 -7.04 11.45 12.96
CA VAL A 182 -7.89 10.88 11.90
C VAL A 182 -7.73 11.61 10.56
N GLU A 183 -7.43 12.91 10.58
CA GLU A 183 -7.12 13.67 9.36
C GLU A 183 -5.87 13.13 8.67
N ARG A 184 -4.84 12.74 9.46
CA ARG A 184 -3.62 12.14 8.95
C ARG A 184 -3.88 10.74 8.40
N TYR A 185 -4.68 9.92 9.09
CA TYR A 185 -5.07 8.60 8.60
C TYR A 185 -5.75 8.69 7.24
N TYR A 186 -6.62 9.67 7.04
CA TYR A 186 -7.29 9.93 5.77
C TYR A 186 -6.30 10.27 4.64
N ARG A 187 -5.37 11.18 4.89
CA ARG A 187 -4.37 11.60 3.90
C ARG A 187 -3.41 10.47 3.56
N ASP A 188 -2.94 9.74 4.57
CA ASP A 188 -1.97 8.67 4.40
C ASP A 188 -2.60 7.44 3.73
N ALA A 189 -3.83 7.07 4.10
CA ALA A 189 -4.55 5.94 3.52
C ALA A 189 -4.68 6.06 1.99
N LYS A 190 -4.86 7.27 1.47
CA LYS A 190 -5.00 7.51 0.03
C LYS A 190 -3.79 7.03 -0.76
N ALA A 191 -2.59 7.19 -0.24
CA ALA A 191 -1.37 6.78 -0.91
C ALA A 191 -1.33 5.26 -1.19
N PHE A 192 -1.85 4.44 -0.28
CA PHE A 192 -1.79 2.98 -0.39
C PHE A 192 -2.63 2.41 -1.54
N THR A 193 -3.64 3.13 -2.02
CA THR A 193 -4.40 2.72 -3.21
C THR A 193 -3.61 2.94 -4.51
N ILE A 194 -2.49 3.69 -4.46
CA ILE A 194 -1.70 4.12 -5.61
C ILE A 194 -0.35 3.41 -5.65
N ILE A 195 0.40 3.43 -4.54
CA ILE A 195 1.77 2.89 -4.46
C ILE A 195 1.79 1.35 -4.51
N GLY A 196 2.94 0.77 -4.85
CA GLY A 196 3.11 -0.69 -5.02
C GLY A 196 2.37 -1.26 -6.24
N GLY A 197 1.99 -0.40 -7.17
CA GLY A 197 1.07 -0.66 -8.28
C GLY A 197 -0.37 -0.35 -7.89
N THR A 198 -1.03 0.50 -8.67
CA THR A 198 -2.39 0.97 -8.37
C THR A 198 -3.37 -0.18 -8.18
N ASN A 199 -4.46 0.07 -7.45
CA ASN A 199 -5.51 -0.94 -7.26
C ASN A 199 -6.13 -1.40 -8.59
N GLN A 200 -6.09 -0.58 -9.65
CA GLN A 200 -6.49 -0.96 -11.00
C GLN A 200 -5.54 -2.03 -11.58
N ILE A 201 -4.23 -1.87 -11.38
CA ILE A 201 -3.23 -2.87 -11.81
C ILE A 201 -3.41 -4.16 -11.01
N GLN A 202 -3.68 -4.10 -9.70
CA GLN A 202 -3.96 -5.30 -8.91
C GLN A 202 -5.22 -6.02 -9.42
N ARG A 203 -6.30 -5.28 -9.71
CA ARG A 203 -7.51 -5.87 -10.30
C ARG A 203 -7.26 -6.52 -11.66
N LYS A 204 -6.37 -5.93 -12.47
CA LYS A 204 -5.96 -6.56 -13.72
C LYS A 204 -5.27 -7.90 -13.47
N ILE A 205 -4.35 -7.97 -12.49
CA ILE A 205 -3.67 -9.23 -12.12
C ILE A 205 -4.70 -10.30 -11.73
N ILE A 206 -5.65 -9.96 -10.87
CA ILE A 206 -6.72 -10.87 -10.42
C ILE A 206 -7.56 -11.32 -11.62
N ALA A 207 -8.02 -10.38 -12.45
CA ALA A 207 -8.85 -10.68 -13.61
C ALA A 207 -8.15 -11.60 -14.63
N ASP A 208 -6.83 -11.42 -14.83
CA ASP A 208 -6.05 -12.26 -15.73
C ASP A 208 -5.93 -13.70 -15.18
N GLU A 209 -5.82 -13.90 -13.85
CA GLU A 209 -5.83 -15.24 -13.25
C GLU A 209 -7.23 -15.89 -13.28
N VAL A 210 -8.30 -15.13 -13.02
CA VAL A 210 -9.68 -15.60 -13.16
C VAL A 210 -9.95 -16.11 -14.58
N LYS A 211 -9.50 -15.35 -15.60
CA LYS A 211 -9.65 -15.78 -17.01
C LYS A 211 -8.93 -17.10 -17.28
N LYS A 212 -7.73 -17.31 -16.73
CA LYS A 212 -6.98 -18.56 -16.93
C LYS A 212 -7.63 -19.74 -16.20
N THR A 213 -8.13 -19.51 -15.00
CA THR A 213 -8.72 -20.56 -14.17
C THR A 213 -10.05 -21.07 -14.73
N TYR A 214 -10.83 -20.18 -15.32
CA TYR A 214 -12.17 -20.48 -15.83
C TYR A 214 -12.26 -20.44 -17.38
N ALA A 215 -11.11 -20.50 -18.07
CA ALA A 215 -11.12 -20.69 -19.53
C ALA A 215 -11.74 -22.07 -19.87
N LEU A 216 -12.77 -22.08 -20.74
CA LEU A 216 -13.41 -23.29 -21.26
C LEU A 216 -12.53 -23.96 -22.31
#